data_696075d20fe8fa21acf6886089b4659a
#
_entry.id   696075d20fe8fa21acf6886089b4659a
#
_cell.length_a   1.000
_cell.length_b   1.000
_cell.length_c   1.000
_cell.angle_alpha   90.00
_cell.angle_beta   90.00
_cell.angle_gamma   90.00
#
_symmetry.space_group_name_H-M   'P 1'
#
loop_
_entity.id
_entity.type
_entity.pdbx_description
1 polymer ?
#
loop_
_entity_poly.entity_id
_entity_poly.type
_entity_poly.pdbx_seq_one_letter_code
_entity_poly.pdbx_strand_id
1 'polypeptide(L)'
;MDIKGKVGVITGGASGIGRATSERLAKEGAAIVVADLDEAGGAETVKRIEGAGGRAVFVRADVTQLDDTRRMLDTAVSKFGRLDILHNNAGIGVGAPGFPDAPPERWHLVIEIDLQAVILGTGLAAPLMQKNGGGVIINTASMAGLYPHRQDAVYGAAKGGVVNFTHSLASWESERKIRVNCICPGIVDTPLVRKGLEAATNLGMKSWMPSKILQPEEIADAVVTLVRDDSLFGCSLEVRPTGRQIVDPRPAPGSRK
;
A
#
# COMPACT_ATOMS: atom_id res chain seq x y z
N MET A 1 13.26 1.68 11.89
CA MET A 1 12.36 1.68 13.08
C MET A 1 12.24 0.27 13.64
N ASP A 2 12.31 0.07 14.97
CA ASP A 2 11.89 -1.20 15.57
C ASP A 2 10.35 -1.31 15.50
N ILE A 3 9.85 -2.47 15.08
CA ILE A 3 8.40 -2.70 14.87
C ILE A 3 7.70 -3.13 16.17
N LYS A 4 8.45 -3.71 17.13
CA LYS A 4 7.86 -4.19 18.36
C LYS A 4 7.18 -3.06 19.17
N GLY A 5 5.93 -3.27 19.56
CA GLY A 5 5.13 -2.28 20.30
C GLY A 5 4.62 -1.10 19.47
N LYS A 6 4.82 -1.11 18.14
CA LYS A 6 4.28 -0.10 17.23
C LYS A 6 2.84 -0.41 16.84
N VAL A 7 2.18 0.57 16.24
CA VAL A 7 0.80 0.46 15.77
C VAL A 7 0.73 0.79 14.29
N GLY A 8 0.18 -0.15 13.50
CA GLY A 8 0.01 -0.01 12.05
C GLY A 8 -1.45 0.03 11.65
N VAL A 9 -1.77 0.86 10.64
CA VAL A 9 -3.03 0.85 9.89
C VAL A 9 -2.72 0.37 8.48
N ILE A 10 -3.42 -0.66 8.02
CA ILE A 10 -3.25 -1.26 6.70
C ILE A 10 -4.57 -1.22 5.95
N THR A 11 -4.64 -0.48 4.83
CA THR A 11 -5.81 -0.44 3.96
C THR A 11 -5.78 -1.59 2.95
N GLY A 12 -6.95 -2.10 2.54
CA GLY A 12 -7.03 -3.32 1.74
C GLY A 12 -6.52 -4.55 2.50
N GLY A 13 -6.70 -4.55 3.83
CA GLY A 13 -6.15 -5.54 4.75
C GLY A 13 -6.88 -6.88 4.80
N ALA A 14 -8.01 -7.00 4.10
CA ALA A 14 -8.82 -8.22 4.09
C ALA A 14 -8.24 -9.33 3.20
N SER A 15 -7.33 -9.03 2.28
CA SER A 15 -6.79 -10.03 1.34
C SER A 15 -5.41 -9.66 0.79
N GLY A 16 -4.80 -10.56 0.02
CA GLY A 16 -3.61 -10.31 -0.78
C GLY A 16 -2.46 -9.67 0.01
N ILE A 17 -1.84 -8.65 -0.58
CA ILE A 17 -0.70 -7.93 0.00
C ILE A 17 -1.04 -7.32 1.37
N GLY A 18 -2.23 -6.72 1.52
CA GLY A 18 -2.65 -6.08 2.76
C GLY A 18 -2.76 -7.06 3.93
N ARG A 19 -3.35 -8.24 3.70
CA ARG A 19 -3.41 -9.33 4.69
C ARG A 19 -2.01 -9.81 5.06
N ALA A 20 -1.20 -10.15 4.07
CA ALA A 20 0.16 -10.63 4.30
C ALA A 20 1.01 -9.60 5.07
N THR A 21 0.87 -8.30 4.75
CA THR A 21 1.54 -7.22 5.48
C THR A 21 1.04 -7.11 6.92
N SER A 22 -0.28 -7.22 7.14
CA SER A 22 -0.89 -7.18 8.47
C SER A 22 -0.35 -8.31 9.36
N GLU A 23 -0.38 -9.55 8.86
CA GLU A 23 0.15 -10.73 9.55
C GLU A 23 1.66 -10.60 9.81
N ARG A 24 2.41 -10.11 8.82
CA ARG A 24 3.87 -9.99 8.91
C ARG A 24 4.31 -8.94 9.93
N LEU A 25 3.67 -7.76 9.96
CA LEU A 25 3.95 -6.71 10.96
C LEU A 25 3.50 -7.14 12.36
N ALA A 26 2.36 -7.82 12.48
CA ALA A 26 1.89 -8.36 13.75
C ALA A 26 2.87 -9.41 14.33
N LYS A 27 3.44 -10.27 13.50
CA LYS A 27 4.48 -11.24 13.87
C LYS A 27 5.75 -10.56 14.40
N GLU A 28 6.04 -9.32 13.95
CA GLU A 28 7.14 -8.50 14.46
C GLU A 28 6.76 -7.74 15.77
N GLY A 29 5.54 -7.93 16.26
CA GLY A 29 5.05 -7.36 17.52
C GLY A 29 4.31 -6.03 17.40
N ALA A 30 3.90 -5.63 16.20
CA ALA A 30 3.00 -4.50 16.03
C ALA A 30 1.56 -4.85 16.40
N ALA A 31 0.78 -3.85 16.84
CA ALA A 31 -0.68 -3.93 16.87
C ALA A 31 -1.25 -3.37 15.55
N ILE A 32 -2.25 -4.04 14.97
CA ILE A 32 -2.70 -3.75 13.61
C ILE A 32 -4.17 -3.34 13.58
N VAL A 33 -4.46 -2.25 12.89
CA VAL A 33 -5.81 -1.91 12.40
C VAL A 33 -5.90 -2.40 10.95
N VAL A 34 -6.73 -3.40 10.73
CA VAL A 34 -7.06 -3.94 9.41
C VAL A 34 -8.24 -3.15 8.87
N ALA A 35 -8.03 -2.36 7.82
CA ALA A 35 -9.08 -1.53 7.21
C ALA A 35 -9.43 -2.07 5.82
N ASP A 36 -10.72 -2.35 5.59
CA ASP A 36 -11.22 -2.86 4.31
C ASP A 36 -12.74 -2.68 4.21
N LEU A 37 -13.29 -2.82 2.99
CA LEU A 37 -14.73 -2.95 2.75
C LEU A 37 -15.23 -4.37 3.01
N ASP A 38 -14.38 -5.40 2.81
CA ASP A 38 -14.70 -6.81 3.02
C ASP A 38 -14.62 -7.17 4.50
N GLU A 39 -15.77 -7.18 5.16
CA GLU A 39 -15.91 -7.49 6.60
C GLU A 39 -15.47 -8.93 6.90
N ALA A 40 -15.87 -9.88 6.06
CA ALA A 40 -15.54 -11.30 6.28
C ALA A 40 -14.02 -11.55 6.13
N GLY A 41 -13.43 -11.00 5.08
CA GLY A 41 -11.98 -11.09 4.86
C GLY A 41 -11.17 -10.35 5.94
N GLY A 42 -11.67 -9.20 6.40
CA GLY A 42 -11.07 -8.43 7.48
C GLY A 42 -11.10 -9.16 8.82
N ALA A 43 -12.26 -9.74 9.18
CA ALA A 43 -12.42 -10.57 10.37
C ALA A 43 -11.49 -11.80 10.33
N GLU A 44 -11.36 -12.46 9.19
CA GLU A 44 -10.44 -13.58 9.01
C GLU A 44 -8.97 -13.15 9.20
N THR A 45 -8.57 -11.97 8.70
CA THR A 45 -7.22 -11.44 8.91
C THR A 45 -6.95 -11.19 10.39
N VAL A 46 -7.90 -10.58 11.12
CA VAL A 46 -7.79 -10.38 12.58
C VAL A 46 -7.66 -11.71 13.31
N LYS A 47 -8.52 -12.69 13.01
CA LYS A 47 -8.49 -14.03 13.59
C LYS A 47 -7.14 -14.73 13.41
N ARG A 48 -6.52 -14.60 12.24
CA ARG A 48 -5.19 -15.19 11.97
C ARG A 48 -4.10 -14.51 12.80
N ILE A 49 -4.14 -13.18 12.90
CA ILE A 49 -3.19 -12.42 13.71
C ILE A 49 -3.31 -12.80 15.19
N GLU A 50 -4.53 -12.83 15.73
CA GLU A 50 -4.78 -13.20 17.13
C GLU A 50 -4.45 -14.66 17.41
N GLY A 51 -4.77 -15.57 16.50
CA GLY A 51 -4.41 -16.99 16.58
C GLY A 51 -2.89 -17.24 16.60
N ALA A 52 -2.11 -16.30 16.05
CA ALA A 52 -0.64 -16.29 16.12
C ALA A 52 -0.09 -15.51 17.34
N GLY A 53 -0.95 -15.05 18.26
CA GLY A 53 -0.57 -14.31 19.47
C GLY A 53 -0.34 -12.80 19.24
N GLY A 54 -0.68 -12.27 18.07
CA GLY A 54 -0.64 -10.84 17.75
C GLY A 54 -1.87 -10.09 18.26
N ARG A 55 -1.91 -8.78 17.98
CA ARG A 55 -3.03 -7.91 18.33
C ARG A 55 -3.55 -7.21 17.08
N ALA A 56 -4.83 -7.33 16.80
CA ALA A 56 -5.45 -6.65 15.68
C ALA A 56 -6.89 -6.24 15.96
N VAL A 57 -7.40 -5.30 15.18
CA VAL A 57 -8.83 -4.93 15.13
C VAL A 57 -9.20 -4.66 13.68
N PHE A 58 -10.41 -5.03 13.31
CA PHE A 58 -10.97 -4.71 11.99
C PHE A 58 -11.77 -3.41 12.04
N VAL A 59 -11.65 -2.60 11.00
CA VAL A 59 -12.47 -1.41 10.75
C VAL A 59 -12.98 -1.47 9.31
N ARG A 60 -14.31 -1.57 9.14
CA ARG A 60 -14.88 -1.39 7.82
C ARG A 60 -14.65 0.05 7.36
N ALA A 61 -13.95 0.24 6.25
CA ALA A 61 -13.60 1.56 5.74
C ALA A 61 -13.58 1.57 4.21
N ASP A 62 -14.28 2.55 3.64
CA ASP A 62 -14.12 2.97 2.26
C ASP A 62 -13.05 4.07 2.22
N VAL A 63 -11.90 3.78 1.61
CA VAL A 63 -10.77 4.71 1.57
C VAL A 63 -11.04 5.97 0.75
N THR A 64 -12.10 6.00 -0.07
CA THR A 64 -12.55 7.19 -0.80
C THR A 64 -13.31 8.17 0.10
N GLN A 65 -13.80 7.70 1.27
CA GLN A 65 -14.59 8.50 2.20
C GLN A 65 -13.71 9.09 3.30
N LEU A 66 -13.80 10.43 3.45
CA LEU A 66 -13.01 11.17 4.45
C LEU A 66 -13.25 10.67 5.87
N ASP A 67 -14.52 10.43 6.25
CA ASP A 67 -14.88 10.03 7.61
C ASP A 67 -14.47 8.59 7.91
N ASP A 68 -14.50 7.70 6.92
CA ASP A 68 -14.01 6.34 7.07
C ASP A 68 -12.49 6.33 7.23
N THR A 69 -11.78 7.15 6.46
CA THR A 69 -10.32 7.32 6.58
C THR A 69 -9.94 7.88 7.95
N ARG A 70 -10.66 8.88 8.47
CA ARG A 70 -10.48 9.36 9.84
C ARG A 70 -10.72 8.27 10.86
N ARG A 71 -11.84 7.56 10.77
CA ARG A 71 -12.24 6.51 11.70
C ARG A 71 -11.20 5.39 11.81
N MET A 72 -10.63 4.91 10.70
CA MET A 72 -9.60 3.88 10.76
C MET A 72 -8.32 4.35 11.43
N LEU A 73 -7.90 5.61 11.20
CA LEU A 73 -6.72 6.20 11.83
C LEU A 73 -6.97 6.48 13.33
N ASP A 74 -8.13 7.03 13.68
CA ASP A 74 -8.52 7.29 15.08
C ASP A 74 -8.67 5.99 15.88
N THR A 75 -9.03 4.88 15.21
CA THR A 75 -9.07 3.56 15.85
C THR A 75 -7.68 3.12 16.31
N ALA A 76 -6.63 3.40 15.57
CA ALA A 76 -5.26 3.11 16.00
C ALA A 76 -4.93 3.85 17.30
N VAL A 77 -5.27 5.13 17.38
CA VAL A 77 -5.03 5.96 18.57
C VAL A 77 -5.92 5.54 19.75
N SER A 78 -7.22 5.34 19.52
CA SER A 78 -8.18 5.01 20.61
C SER A 78 -8.00 3.60 21.15
N LYS A 79 -7.64 2.62 20.34
CA LYS A 79 -7.49 1.21 20.75
C LYS A 79 -6.07 0.87 21.21
N PHE A 80 -5.06 1.49 20.59
CA PHE A 80 -3.65 1.14 20.82
C PHE A 80 -2.78 2.30 21.29
N GLY A 81 -3.34 3.52 21.42
CA GLY A 81 -2.68 4.69 21.99
C GLY A 81 -1.82 5.50 21.04
N ARG A 82 -1.56 5.04 19.81
CA ARG A 82 -0.64 5.67 18.88
C ARG A 82 -0.86 5.27 17.42
N LEU A 83 -0.21 5.96 16.48
CA LEU A 83 -0.08 5.56 15.09
C LEU A 83 1.38 5.74 14.66
N ASP A 84 2.02 4.65 14.22
CA ASP A 84 3.44 4.65 13.81
C ASP A 84 3.64 4.27 12.36
N ILE A 85 2.77 3.40 11.82
CA ILE A 85 2.89 2.84 10.48
C ILE A 85 1.56 3.01 9.76
N LEU A 86 1.59 3.59 8.56
CA LEU A 86 0.46 3.55 7.64
C LEU A 86 0.88 2.83 6.36
N HIS A 87 0.14 1.81 5.98
CA HIS A 87 0.28 1.19 4.67
C HIS A 87 -0.96 1.49 3.82
N ASN A 88 -0.87 2.49 2.96
CA ASN A 88 -1.86 2.78 1.92
C ASN A 88 -1.74 1.71 0.84
N ASN A 89 -2.50 0.62 0.99
CA ASN A 89 -2.38 -0.55 0.12
C ASN A 89 -3.66 -0.85 -0.67
N ALA A 90 -4.82 -0.38 -0.24
CA ALA A 90 -6.04 -0.53 -1.01
C ALA A 90 -5.85 -0.07 -2.46
N GLY A 91 -6.37 -0.84 -3.42
CA GLY A 91 -6.23 -0.53 -4.83
C GLY A 91 -7.06 -1.44 -5.72
N ILE A 92 -7.37 -0.96 -6.91
CA ILE A 92 -8.12 -1.67 -7.95
C ILE A 92 -7.47 -1.44 -9.32
N GLY A 93 -7.91 -2.18 -10.36
CA GLY A 93 -7.61 -1.89 -11.76
C GLY A 93 -8.87 -1.46 -12.51
N VAL A 94 -8.72 -0.84 -13.68
CA VAL A 94 -9.86 -0.59 -14.57
C VAL A 94 -10.49 -1.92 -14.98
N GLY A 95 -9.67 -2.94 -15.19
CA GLY A 95 -10.11 -4.26 -15.64
C GLY A 95 -10.29 -4.31 -17.15
N ALA A 96 -11.04 -5.32 -17.62
CA ALA A 96 -11.34 -5.50 -19.02
C ALA A 96 -12.85 -5.26 -19.27
N PRO A 97 -13.23 -4.54 -20.36
CA PRO A 97 -12.33 -3.83 -21.28
C PRO A 97 -11.58 -2.71 -20.56
N GLY A 98 -10.37 -2.37 -21.05
CA GLY A 98 -9.55 -1.27 -20.52
C GLY A 98 -9.93 0.09 -21.11
N PHE A 99 -9.06 1.09 -20.86
CA PHE A 99 -9.20 2.40 -21.49
C PHE A 99 -8.95 2.32 -23.01
N PRO A 100 -9.76 3.02 -23.87
CA PRO A 100 -10.87 3.92 -23.53
C PRO A 100 -12.25 3.24 -23.44
N ASP A 101 -12.33 1.93 -23.64
CA ASP A 101 -13.58 1.20 -23.83
C ASP A 101 -14.34 0.90 -22.52
N ALA A 102 -13.66 1.00 -21.38
CA ALA A 102 -14.30 0.92 -20.06
C ALA A 102 -15.15 2.17 -19.78
N PRO A 103 -16.25 2.05 -19.00
CA PRO A 103 -17.05 3.21 -18.59
C PRO A 103 -16.21 4.25 -17.82
N PRO A 104 -16.43 5.57 -18.03
CA PRO A 104 -15.70 6.64 -17.34
C PRO A 104 -15.73 6.55 -15.82
N GLU A 105 -16.82 6.03 -15.23
CA GLU A 105 -16.96 5.82 -13.79
C GLU A 105 -15.88 4.86 -13.24
N ARG A 106 -15.45 3.89 -14.05
CA ARG A 106 -14.36 2.97 -13.70
C ARG A 106 -13.02 3.70 -13.65
N TRP A 107 -12.77 4.60 -14.58
CA TRP A 107 -11.53 5.39 -14.58
C TRP A 107 -11.45 6.30 -13.37
N HIS A 108 -12.56 7.01 -13.06
CA HIS A 108 -12.68 7.87 -11.89
C HIS A 108 -12.43 7.07 -10.61
N LEU A 109 -13.09 5.93 -10.45
CA LEU A 109 -12.94 5.09 -9.27
C LEU A 109 -11.50 4.59 -9.07
N VAL A 110 -10.79 4.25 -10.16
CA VAL A 110 -9.36 3.89 -10.07
C VAL A 110 -8.53 5.07 -9.57
N ILE A 111 -8.75 6.29 -10.07
CA ILE A 111 -8.04 7.47 -9.60
C ILE A 111 -8.38 7.78 -8.13
N GLU A 112 -9.64 7.67 -7.75
CA GLU A 112 -10.07 7.91 -6.36
C GLU A 112 -9.41 6.94 -5.37
N ILE A 113 -9.44 5.64 -5.66
CA ILE A 113 -8.89 4.62 -4.76
C ILE A 113 -7.36 4.58 -4.82
N ASP A 114 -6.78 4.55 -6.02
CA ASP A 114 -5.37 4.23 -6.20
C ASP A 114 -4.44 5.43 -6.05
N LEU A 115 -4.99 6.66 -6.07
CA LEU A 115 -4.22 7.91 -5.90
C LEU A 115 -4.81 8.85 -4.85
N GLN A 116 -6.06 9.27 -4.96
CA GLN A 116 -6.63 10.27 -4.05
C GLN A 116 -6.71 9.74 -2.62
N ALA A 117 -7.11 8.48 -2.42
CA ALA A 117 -7.13 7.86 -1.10
C ALA A 117 -5.74 7.74 -0.46
N VAL A 118 -4.69 7.52 -1.26
CA VAL A 118 -3.30 7.52 -0.78
C VAL A 118 -2.90 8.91 -0.27
N ILE A 119 -3.25 9.96 -1.00
CA ILE A 119 -3.01 11.35 -0.61
C ILE A 119 -3.77 11.68 0.68
N LEU A 120 -5.06 11.32 0.74
CA LEU A 120 -5.94 11.55 1.88
C LEU A 120 -5.40 10.84 3.14
N GLY A 121 -5.14 9.54 3.06
CA GLY A 121 -4.60 8.75 4.16
C GLY A 121 -3.28 9.30 4.68
N THR A 122 -2.36 9.64 3.77
CA THR A 122 -1.06 10.24 4.11
C THR A 122 -1.23 11.58 4.84
N GLY A 123 -2.08 12.47 4.33
CA GLY A 123 -2.32 13.79 4.93
C GLY A 123 -2.94 13.71 6.32
N LEU A 124 -3.92 12.81 6.51
CA LEU A 124 -4.60 12.65 7.80
C LEU A 124 -3.75 11.90 8.84
N ALA A 125 -2.89 10.98 8.42
CA ALA A 125 -2.00 10.26 9.33
C ALA A 125 -0.86 11.13 9.88
N ALA A 126 -0.34 12.07 9.09
CA ALA A 126 0.83 12.86 9.44
C ALA A 126 0.71 13.58 10.80
N PRO A 127 -0.36 14.31 11.13
CA PRO A 127 -0.48 14.97 12.44
C PRO A 127 -0.61 13.98 13.60
N LEU A 128 -1.17 12.78 13.39
CA LEU A 128 -1.24 11.74 14.41
C LEU A 128 0.13 11.13 14.67
N MET A 129 0.90 10.85 13.63
CA MET A 129 2.27 10.36 13.75
C MET A 129 3.20 11.38 14.42
N GLN A 130 3.09 12.66 14.07
CA GLN A 130 3.92 13.72 14.69
C GLN A 130 3.73 13.79 16.20
N LYS A 131 2.51 13.59 16.72
CA LYS A 131 2.22 13.54 18.17
C LYS A 131 3.00 12.43 18.87
N ASN A 132 3.38 11.38 18.18
CA ASN A 132 4.12 10.22 18.71
C ASN A 132 5.62 10.27 18.39
N GLY A 133 6.11 11.39 17.86
CA GLY A 133 7.52 11.58 17.52
C GLY A 133 7.90 11.16 16.11
N GLY A 134 6.94 10.91 15.25
CA GLY A 134 7.13 10.54 13.83
C GLY A 134 6.54 9.19 13.46
N GLY A 135 6.86 8.71 12.26
CA GLY A 135 6.31 7.45 11.75
C GLY A 135 6.84 7.07 10.38
N VAL A 136 6.25 6.01 9.83
CA VAL A 136 6.55 5.51 8.48
C VAL A 136 5.26 5.32 7.68
N ILE A 137 5.21 5.89 6.50
CA ILE A 137 4.11 5.70 5.54
C ILE A 137 4.65 4.92 4.34
N ILE A 138 3.99 3.83 4.01
CA ILE A 138 4.28 3.01 2.84
C ILE A 138 3.09 3.10 1.90
N ASN A 139 3.34 3.48 0.66
CA ASN A 139 2.32 3.55 -0.38
C ASN A 139 2.51 2.39 -1.36
N THR A 140 1.46 1.61 -1.62
CA THR A 140 1.51 0.59 -2.67
C THR A 140 1.31 1.25 -4.02
N ALA A 141 2.42 1.50 -4.72
CA ALA A 141 2.46 1.84 -6.13
C ALA A 141 2.41 0.55 -6.99
N SER A 142 3.15 0.50 -8.06
CA SER A 142 3.28 -0.65 -8.96
C SER A 142 4.46 -0.44 -9.88
N MET A 143 4.98 -1.51 -10.49
CA MET A 143 5.85 -1.42 -11.68
C MET A 143 5.19 -0.59 -12.79
N ALA A 144 3.84 -0.62 -12.87
CA ALA A 144 3.06 0.21 -13.79
C ALA A 144 3.18 1.73 -13.52
N GLY A 145 3.61 2.13 -12.33
CA GLY A 145 3.89 3.53 -12.00
C GLY A 145 5.30 3.98 -12.37
N LEU A 146 6.21 3.05 -12.61
CA LEU A 146 7.60 3.32 -13.03
C LEU A 146 7.81 3.14 -14.54
N TYR A 147 7.02 2.27 -15.15
CA TYR A 147 7.11 1.91 -16.56
C TYR A 147 5.75 1.98 -17.25
N PRO A 148 5.69 2.31 -18.55
CA PRO A 148 4.42 2.37 -19.28
C PRO A 148 3.64 1.06 -19.19
N HIS A 149 2.37 1.14 -18.79
CA HIS A 149 1.48 0.00 -18.65
C HIS A 149 0.39 0.00 -19.74
N ARG A 150 0.64 -0.74 -20.83
CA ARG A 150 -0.21 -0.70 -22.03
C ARG A 150 -1.62 -1.27 -21.83
N GLN A 151 -1.77 -2.22 -20.90
CA GLN A 151 -3.04 -2.90 -20.65
C GLN A 151 -4.01 -2.07 -19.80
N ASP A 152 -3.49 -1.16 -18.97
CA ASP A 152 -4.30 -0.31 -18.10
C ASP A 152 -3.60 1.04 -17.87
N ALA A 153 -3.79 1.96 -18.83
CA ALA A 153 -3.13 3.26 -18.82
C ALA A 153 -3.58 4.13 -17.63
N VAL A 154 -4.85 4.00 -17.20
CA VAL A 154 -5.40 4.79 -16.08
C VAL A 154 -4.80 4.31 -14.75
N TYR A 155 -4.72 2.99 -14.56
CA TYR A 155 -4.02 2.40 -13.41
C TYR A 155 -2.54 2.83 -13.39
N GLY A 156 -1.87 2.77 -14.54
CA GLY A 156 -0.49 3.23 -14.69
C GLY A 156 -0.32 4.70 -14.31
N ALA A 157 -1.25 5.56 -14.74
CA ALA A 157 -1.25 6.98 -14.38
C ALA A 157 -1.46 7.20 -12.88
N ALA A 158 -2.41 6.50 -12.25
CA ALA A 158 -2.65 6.58 -10.81
C ALA A 158 -1.41 6.14 -10.02
N LYS A 159 -0.82 4.99 -10.37
CA LYS A 159 0.37 4.46 -9.68
C LYS A 159 1.64 5.29 -9.94
N GLY A 160 1.75 5.93 -11.12
CA GLY A 160 2.77 6.95 -11.41
C GLY A 160 2.60 8.19 -10.54
N GLY A 161 1.35 8.62 -10.33
CA GLY A 161 0.99 9.67 -9.38
C GLY A 161 1.44 9.33 -7.95
N VAL A 162 1.21 8.10 -7.48
CA VAL A 162 1.66 7.64 -6.15
C VAL A 162 3.19 7.68 -6.02
N VAL A 163 3.93 7.24 -7.05
CA VAL A 163 5.40 7.31 -7.06
C VAL A 163 5.87 8.76 -6.92
N ASN A 164 5.37 9.65 -7.79
CA ASN A 164 5.76 11.07 -7.76
C ASN A 164 5.36 11.74 -6.44
N PHE A 165 4.15 11.50 -5.94
CA PHE A 165 3.69 11.99 -4.65
C PHE A 165 4.61 11.55 -3.51
N THR A 166 4.98 10.28 -3.47
CA THR A 166 5.90 9.73 -2.45
C THR A 166 7.26 10.42 -2.50
N HIS A 167 7.85 10.55 -3.68
CA HIS A 167 9.15 11.20 -3.87
C HIS A 167 9.11 12.68 -3.45
N SER A 168 7.99 13.37 -3.71
CA SER A 168 7.80 14.78 -3.34
C SER A 168 7.75 15.01 -1.84
N LEU A 169 7.52 13.95 -1.03
CA LEU A 169 7.48 14.02 0.42
C LEU A 169 8.80 13.61 1.11
N ALA A 170 9.90 13.54 0.36
CA ALA A 170 11.21 13.15 0.91
C ALA A 170 11.67 14.09 2.05
N SER A 171 11.33 15.39 2.02
CA SER A 171 11.67 16.35 3.07
C SER A 171 10.94 16.11 4.41
N TRP A 172 9.86 15.33 4.40
CA TRP A 172 9.09 15.03 5.62
C TRP A 172 9.89 14.24 6.67
N GLU A 173 10.93 13.53 6.24
CA GLU A 173 11.85 12.87 7.17
C GLU A 173 12.48 13.89 8.12
N SER A 174 13.07 14.96 7.62
CA SER A 174 13.71 16.01 8.42
C SER A 174 12.70 16.99 9.04
N GLU A 175 11.65 17.36 8.29
CA GLU A 175 10.67 18.38 8.73
C GLU A 175 9.66 17.84 9.74
N ARG A 176 9.27 16.55 9.61
CA ARG A 176 8.17 15.94 10.36
C ARG A 176 8.54 14.67 11.11
N LYS A 177 9.76 14.15 10.93
CA LYS A 177 10.19 12.82 11.38
C LYS A 177 9.29 11.70 10.83
N ILE A 178 8.77 11.89 9.61
CA ILE A 178 7.93 10.91 8.91
C ILE A 178 8.65 10.49 7.64
N ARG A 179 8.98 9.22 7.53
CA ARG A 179 9.50 8.62 6.31
C ARG A 179 8.35 8.17 5.43
N VAL A 180 8.33 8.62 4.19
CA VAL A 180 7.33 8.20 3.21
C VAL A 180 8.05 7.49 2.08
N ASN A 181 7.67 6.23 1.82
CA ASN A 181 8.23 5.41 0.76
C ASN A 181 7.12 4.75 -0.04
N CYS A 182 7.39 4.28 -1.24
CA CYS A 182 6.47 3.40 -1.94
C CYS A 182 7.10 2.07 -2.32
N ILE A 183 6.24 1.06 -2.39
CA ILE A 183 6.58 -0.24 -2.93
C ILE A 183 5.99 -0.36 -4.32
N CYS A 184 6.78 -0.89 -5.27
CA CYS A 184 6.41 -1.06 -6.67
C CYS A 184 6.47 -2.56 -7.05
N PRO A 185 5.43 -3.34 -6.70
CA PRO A 185 5.37 -4.74 -7.03
C PRO A 185 5.26 -4.99 -8.53
N GLY A 186 5.87 -6.09 -9.00
CA GLY A 186 5.49 -6.75 -10.23
C GLY A 186 4.14 -7.46 -10.08
N ILE A 187 3.91 -8.51 -10.88
CA ILE A 187 2.68 -9.29 -10.77
C ILE A 187 2.74 -10.15 -9.50
N VAL A 188 1.73 -9.97 -8.63
CA VAL A 188 1.58 -10.67 -7.35
C VAL A 188 0.32 -11.54 -7.38
N ASP A 189 0.39 -12.75 -6.87
CA ASP A 189 -0.74 -13.68 -6.77
C ASP A 189 -1.77 -13.19 -5.74
N THR A 190 -2.68 -12.33 -6.19
CA THR A 190 -3.72 -11.71 -5.37
C THR A 190 -5.10 -11.91 -5.98
N PRO A 191 -6.19 -11.78 -5.18
CA PRO A 191 -7.55 -11.78 -5.72
C PRO A 191 -7.76 -10.73 -6.82
N LEU A 192 -7.12 -9.56 -6.72
CA LEU A 192 -7.18 -8.50 -7.74
C LEU A 192 -6.66 -8.99 -9.09
N VAL A 193 -5.47 -9.60 -9.10
CA VAL A 193 -4.82 -10.09 -10.32
C VAL A 193 -5.62 -11.27 -10.90
N ARG A 194 -6.06 -12.21 -10.05
CA ARG A 194 -6.86 -13.37 -10.50
C ARG A 194 -8.17 -12.94 -11.16
N LYS A 195 -8.92 -12.00 -10.56
CA LYS A 195 -10.15 -11.45 -11.14
C LYS A 195 -9.90 -10.71 -12.46
N GLY A 196 -8.82 -9.95 -12.55
CA GLY A 196 -8.44 -9.27 -13.79
C GLY A 196 -8.12 -10.25 -14.94
N LEU A 197 -7.42 -11.33 -14.62
CA LEU A 197 -7.10 -12.40 -15.59
C LEU A 197 -8.36 -13.15 -16.06
N GLU A 198 -9.26 -13.47 -15.13
CA GLU A 198 -10.53 -14.12 -15.45
C GLU A 198 -11.38 -13.25 -16.39
N ALA A 199 -11.51 -11.95 -16.07
CA ALA A 199 -12.23 -11.00 -16.91
C ALA A 199 -11.61 -10.89 -18.32
N ALA A 200 -10.29 -10.80 -18.43
CA ALA A 200 -9.60 -10.77 -19.73
C ALA A 200 -9.81 -12.06 -20.53
N THR A 201 -9.76 -13.21 -19.88
CA THR A 201 -10.01 -14.52 -20.50
C THR A 201 -11.43 -14.63 -21.05
N ASN A 202 -12.43 -14.18 -20.30
CA ASN A 202 -13.84 -14.18 -20.71
C ASN A 202 -14.10 -13.29 -21.94
N LEU A 203 -13.26 -12.29 -22.18
CA LEU A 203 -13.29 -11.45 -23.38
C LEU A 203 -12.42 -12.00 -24.54
N GLY A 204 -11.90 -13.22 -24.42
CA GLY A 204 -11.05 -13.84 -25.45
C GLY A 204 -9.67 -13.19 -25.61
N MET A 205 -9.26 -12.34 -24.65
CA MET A 205 -7.95 -11.72 -24.65
C MET A 205 -6.88 -12.75 -24.26
N LYS A 206 -5.78 -12.80 -25.01
CA LYS A 206 -4.64 -13.63 -24.61
C LYS A 206 -4.09 -13.14 -23.26
N SER A 207 -4.26 -13.95 -22.23
CA SER A 207 -3.64 -13.72 -20.94
C SER A 207 -2.12 -13.83 -21.07
N TRP A 208 -1.41 -12.76 -20.74
CA TRP A 208 0.03 -12.80 -20.58
C TRP A 208 0.35 -12.93 -19.09
N MET A 209 0.70 -14.13 -18.66
CA MET A 209 1.23 -14.37 -17.32
C MET A 209 2.70 -14.74 -17.44
N PRO A 210 3.58 -14.09 -16.66
CA PRO A 210 4.98 -14.52 -16.57
C PRO A 210 5.05 -15.91 -15.94
N SER A 211 6.12 -16.65 -16.26
CA SER A 211 6.38 -17.98 -15.68
C SER A 211 6.58 -17.98 -14.17
N LYS A 212 6.95 -16.83 -13.60
CA LYS A 212 7.10 -16.64 -12.17
C LYS A 212 6.38 -15.38 -11.73
N ILE A 213 5.47 -15.51 -10.77
CA ILE A 213 4.74 -14.43 -10.10
C ILE A 213 5.17 -14.34 -8.65
N LEU A 214 5.05 -13.15 -8.07
CA LEU A 214 5.36 -12.92 -6.66
C LEU A 214 4.23 -13.42 -5.77
N GLN A 215 4.58 -13.79 -4.53
CA GLN A 215 3.60 -14.06 -3.49
C GLN A 215 3.38 -12.83 -2.61
N PRO A 216 2.18 -12.65 -2.02
CA PRO A 216 1.91 -11.52 -1.13
C PRO A 216 2.92 -11.38 0.01
N GLU A 217 3.45 -12.48 0.54
CA GLU A 217 4.44 -12.54 1.61
C GLU A 217 5.78 -11.91 1.20
N GLU A 218 6.19 -12.04 -0.08
CA GLU A 218 7.40 -11.42 -0.60
C GLU A 218 7.29 -9.89 -0.59
N ILE A 219 6.06 -9.37 -0.82
CA ILE A 219 5.76 -7.94 -0.73
C ILE A 219 5.71 -7.48 0.73
N ALA A 220 5.09 -8.27 1.60
CA ALA A 220 5.05 -7.98 3.04
C ALA A 220 6.46 -7.89 3.64
N ASP A 221 7.38 -8.78 3.26
CA ASP A 221 8.79 -8.70 3.66
C ASP A 221 9.51 -7.46 3.13
N ALA A 222 9.16 -7.01 1.93
CA ALA A 222 9.68 -5.77 1.38
C ALA A 222 9.14 -4.53 2.11
N VAL A 223 7.86 -4.55 2.53
CA VAL A 223 7.28 -3.51 3.39
C VAL A 223 8.02 -3.45 4.74
N VAL A 224 8.29 -4.61 5.38
CA VAL A 224 9.09 -4.65 6.62
C VAL A 224 10.48 -4.06 6.42
N THR A 225 11.12 -4.29 5.28
CA THR A 225 12.41 -3.66 4.95
C THR A 225 12.31 -2.13 4.97
N LEU A 226 11.29 -1.56 4.29
CA LEU A 226 11.06 -0.11 4.26
C LEU A 226 10.71 0.47 5.64
N VAL A 227 10.03 -0.29 6.50
CA VAL A 227 9.71 0.12 7.86
C VAL A 227 10.96 0.14 8.73
N ARG A 228 11.81 -0.89 8.64
CA ARG A 228 12.99 -1.07 9.51
C ARG A 228 14.17 -0.18 9.16
N ASP A 229 14.41 0.03 7.87
CA ASP A 229 15.58 0.77 7.40
C ASP A 229 15.33 2.28 7.46
N ASP A 230 15.92 2.93 8.45
CA ASP A 230 15.74 4.37 8.69
C ASP A 230 16.46 5.24 7.65
N SER A 231 17.34 4.68 6.85
CA SER A 231 18.00 5.40 5.74
C SER A 231 17.10 5.56 4.51
N LEU A 232 15.99 4.79 4.44
CA LEU A 232 15.08 4.79 3.30
C LEU A 232 13.91 5.77 3.53
N PHE A 233 13.87 6.84 2.75
CA PHE A 233 12.79 7.82 2.70
C PHE A 233 12.73 8.50 1.34
N GLY A 234 11.53 8.85 0.88
CA GLY A 234 11.32 9.46 -0.43
C GLY A 234 11.75 8.57 -1.60
N CYS A 235 11.72 7.25 -1.44
CA CYS A 235 12.19 6.32 -2.48
C CYS A 235 11.12 5.29 -2.85
N SER A 236 11.34 4.61 -3.97
CA SER A 236 10.55 3.47 -4.43
C SER A 236 11.35 2.19 -4.27
N LEU A 237 10.70 1.12 -3.79
CA LEU A 237 11.26 -0.22 -3.75
C LEU A 237 10.58 -1.08 -4.83
N GLU A 238 11.28 -1.33 -5.93
CA GLU A 238 10.85 -2.33 -6.91
C GLU A 238 10.96 -3.73 -6.31
N VAL A 239 9.92 -4.55 -6.52
CA VAL A 239 9.94 -5.96 -6.16
C VAL A 239 9.57 -6.79 -7.37
N ARG A 240 10.55 -7.54 -7.87
CA ARG A 240 10.44 -8.43 -9.04
C ARG A 240 10.75 -9.87 -8.63
N PRO A 241 10.33 -10.86 -9.41
CA PRO A 241 10.73 -12.25 -9.18
C PRO A 241 12.26 -12.47 -9.25
N THR A 242 12.99 -11.53 -9.84
CA THR A 242 14.46 -11.54 -9.97
C THR A 242 15.18 -10.84 -8.83
N GLY A 243 14.46 -10.17 -7.93
CA GLY A 243 15.03 -9.46 -6.80
C GLY A 243 14.38 -8.11 -6.50
N ARG A 244 14.98 -7.38 -5.57
CA ARG A 244 14.52 -6.06 -5.12
C ARG A 244 15.53 -4.99 -5.52
N GLN A 245 15.04 -3.80 -5.89
CA GLN A 245 15.87 -2.65 -6.25
C GLN A 245 15.28 -1.36 -5.68
N ILE A 246 16.12 -0.56 -5.01
CA ILE A 246 15.75 0.79 -4.61
C ILE A 246 15.89 1.73 -5.81
N VAL A 247 14.85 2.50 -6.08
CA VAL A 247 14.86 3.64 -7.00
C VAL A 247 14.75 4.90 -6.15
N ASP A 248 15.88 5.60 -6.04
CA ASP A 248 15.98 6.82 -5.23
C ASP A 248 16.11 8.02 -6.19
N PRO A 249 15.08 8.91 -6.26
CA PRO A 249 15.16 10.08 -7.13
C PRO A 249 16.00 11.21 -6.53
N ARG A 250 16.40 11.10 -5.27
CA ARG A 250 17.24 12.13 -4.63
C ARG A 250 18.61 12.18 -5.29
N PRO A 251 19.15 13.37 -5.50
CA PRO A 251 20.51 13.50 -6.02
C PRO A 251 21.50 12.85 -5.06
N ALA A 252 22.53 12.20 -5.61
CA ALA A 252 23.59 11.62 -4.80
C ALA A 252 24.19 12.67 -3.85
N PRO A 253 24.58 12.30 -2.61
CA PRO A 253 25.20 13.25 -1.68
C PRO A 253 26.39 13.97 -2.35
N GLY A 254 26.36 15.32 -2.39
CA GLY A 254 27.39 16.14 -3.02
C GLY A 254 27.18 16.49 -4.50
N SER A 255 26.08 16.07 -5.14
CA SER A 255 25.82 16.36 -6.56
C SER A 255 25.14 17.73 -6.82
N ARG A 256 24.77 18.48 -5.79
CA ARG A 256 24.31 19.88 -5.95
C ARG A 256 25.53 20.80 -5.94
N LYS A 257 25.88 21.33 -7.11
CA LYS A 257 26.62 22.58 -7.24
C LYS A 257 25.64 23.72 -7.41
#